data_41edab96a57df69f05ced41c08a246ec
#
_entry.id   41edab96a57df69f05ced41c08a246ec
#
_cell.length_a   1.000
_cell.length_b   1.000
_cell.length_c   1.000
_cell.angle_alpha   90.00
_cell.angle_beta   90.00
_cell.angle_gamma   90.00
#
_symmetry.space_group_name_H-M   'P 1'
#
loop_
_entity.id
_entity.type
_entity.pdbx_description
1 polymer ?
#
loop_
_entity_poly.entity_id
_entity_poly.type
_entity_poly.pdbx_seq_one_letter_code
_entity_poly.pdbx_strand_id
1 'polypeptide(L)'
;ASRLKAILVGGGELFQNRSQALRIGERNVETLQRLLRELRIEVVFEHTRGSSGRSFEFDVATGLIRVRAVGGAAMEKDLSAALGILRRAA
;
A
#
# COMPACT_ATOMS: atom_id res chain seq x y z
N ALA A 1 -17.41 -12.99 -2.36
CA ALA A 1 -16.40 -12.13 -1.73
C ALA A 1 -15.10 -12.90 -1.51
N SER A 2 -14.00 -12.28 -1.76
CA SER A 2 -12.70 -12.90 -1.57
C SER A 2 -12.28 -12.87 -0.11
N ARG A 3 -11.58 -13.90 0.33
CA ARG A 3 -10.91 -13.89 1.63
C ARG A 3 -9.63 -13.06 1.59
N LEU A 4 -9.18 -12.74 0.40
CA LEU A 4 -7.94 -11.99 0.23
C LEU A 4 -8.19 -10.51 0.50
N LYS A 5 -7.20 -9.88 1.12
CA LYS A 5 -7.15 -8.44 1.29
C LYS A 5 -5.84 -7.96 0.68
N ALA A 6 -5.85 -6.75 0.20
CA ALA A 6 -4.67 -6.18 -0.45
C ALA A 6 -4.11 -5.00 0.33
N ILE A 7 -2.81 -4.90 0.32
CA ILE A 7 -2.07 -3.76 0.83
C ILE A 7 -1.26 -3.22 -0.34
N LEU A 8 -1.43 -1.94 -0.65
CA LEU A 8 -0.71 -1.30 -1.74
C LEU A 8 0.26 -0.27 -1.20
N VAL A 9 1.53 -0.44 -1.52
CA VAL A 9 2.58 0.51 -1.12
C VAL A 9 3.47 0.78 -2.32
N GLY A 10 3.77 2.04 -2.57
CA GLY A 10 4.67 2.41 -3.65
C GLY A 10 3.99 3.17 -4.77
N GLY A 11 4.48 3.00 -6.00
CA GLY A 11 3.94 3.70 -7.15
C GLY A 11 4.28 5.18 -7.18
N GLY A 12 5.34 5.57 -6.48
CA GLY A 12 5.82 6.94 -6.53
C GLY A 12 6.53 7.26 -7.84
N GLU A 13 6.46 8.50 -8.25
CA GLU A 13 7.19 8.99 -9.41
C GLU A 13 8.58 9.42 -8.96
N LEU A 14 9.54 8.50 -9.06
CA LEU A 14 10.89 8.71 -8.56
C LEU A 14 11.70 9.67 -9.42
N PHE A 15 11.34 9.77 -10.68
CA PHE A 15 12.01 10.66 -11.59
C PHE A 15 11.07 11.81 -11.88
N GLN A 16 11.54 13.03 -11.71
CA GLN A 16 10.78 14.20 -12.11
C GLN A 16 10.71 14.20 -13.61
N ASN A 17 9.78 13.45 -14.12
CA ASN A 17 9.70 13.25 -15.52
C ASN A 17 8.99 14.37 -16.22
N ARG A 18 9.56 14.75 -17.32
CA ARG A 18 9.04 15.83 -18.12
C ARG A 18 7.90 15.41 -19.02
N SER A 19 7.71 14.09 -19.17
CA SER A 19 6.66 13.56 -20.04
C SER A 19 5.57 12.92 -19.19
N GLN A 20 4.35 13.39 -19.35
CA GLN A 20 3.20 12.80 -18.68
C GLN A 20 2.93 11.37 -19.15
N ALA A 21 3.38 11.04 -20.34
CA ALA A 21 3.20 9.68 -20.87
C ALA A 21 4.01 8.65 -20.10
N LEU A 22 4.99 9.07 -19.29
CA LEU A 22 5.88 8.17 -18.58
C LEU A 22 5.57 8.10 -17.07
N ARG A 23 4.36 8.43 -16.66
CA ARG A 23 3.96 8.30 -15.26
C ARG A 23 3.72 6.85 -14.89
N ILE A 24 4.80 6.10 -14.82
CA ILE A 24 4.75 4.66 -14.63
C ILE A 24 4.16 4.29 -13.27
N GLY A 25 4.57 5.01 -12.22
CA GLY A 25 4.07 4.75 -10.88
C GLY A 25 2.56 4.91 -10.78
N GLU A 26 2.03 6.00 -11.33
CA GLU A 26 0.60 6.26 -11.32
C GLU A 26 -0.16 5.21 -12.13
N ARG A 27 0.36 4.84 -13.30
CA ARG A 27 -0.24 3.80 -14.12
C ARG A 27 -0.27 2.45 -13.41
N ASN A 28 0.79 2.12 -12.72
CA ASN A 28 0.86 0.87 -11.96
C ASN A 28 -0.22 0.84 -10.89
N VAL A 29 -0.38 1.94 -10.16
CA VAL A 29 -1.41 2.03 -9.12
C VAL A 29 -2.80 1.88 -9.72
N GLU A 30 -3.08 2.60 -10.79
CA GLU A 30 -4.39 2.55 -11.45
C GLU A 30 -4.71 1.14 -11.96
N THR A 31 -3.73 0.48 -12.56
CA THR A 31 -3.89 -0.88 -13.06
C THR A 31 -4.20 -1.84 -11.93
N LEU A 32 -3.45 -1.76 -10.83
CA LEU A 32 -3.68 -2.62 -9.68
C LEU A 32 -5.04 -2.37 -9.05
N GLN A 33 -5.42 -1.11 -8.89
CA GLN A 33 -6.73 -0.77 -8.33
C GLN A 33 -7.86 -1.34 -9.17
N ARG A 34 -7.75 -1.22 -10.49
CA ARG A 34 -8.75 -1.77 -11.39
C ARG A 34 -8.84 -3.29 -11.29
N LEU A 35 -7.68 -3.97 -11.32
CA LEU A 35 -7.66 -5.42 -11.23
C LEU A 35 -8.21 -5.92 -9.91
N LEU A 36 -7.88 -5.26 -8.82
CA LEU A 36 -8.38 -5.65 -7.50
C LEU A 36 -9.89 -5.48 -7.41
N ARG A 37 -10.44 -4.41 -8.02
CA ARG A 37 -11.89 -4.24 -8.09
C ARG A 37 -12.55 -5.35 -8.90
N GLU A 38 -11.96 -5.69 -10.04
CA GLU A 38 -12.50 -6.76 -10.90
C GLU A 38 -12.47 -8.11 -10.18
N LEU A 39 -11.44 -8.36 -9.39
CA LEU A 39 -11.29 -9.59 -8.63
C LEU A 39 -12.04 -9.54 -7.29
N ARG A 40 -12.66 -8.43 -6.96
CA ARG A 40 -13.38 -8.21 -5.70
C ARG A 40 -12.50 -8.41 -4.48
N ILE A 41 -11.26 -7.94 -4.57
CA ILE A 41 -10.31 -7.95 -3.46
C ILE A 41 -10.31 -6.58 -2.82
N GLU A 42 -10.60 -6.53 -1.53
CA GLU A 42 -10.63 -5.27 -0.79
C GLU A 42 -9.22 -4.77 -0.50
N VAL A 43 -8.98 -3.49 -0.77
CA VAL A 43 -7.74 -2.82 -0.38
C VAL A 43 -7.94 -2.27 1.03
N VAL A 44 -7.22 -2.84 1.99
CA VAL A 44 -7.36 -2.46 3.39
C VAL A 44 -6.37 -1.38 3.82
N PHE A 45 -5.35 -1.13 3.03
CA PHE A 45 -4.38 -0.08 3.29
C PHE A 45 -3.75 0.33 1.97
N GLU A 46 -3.58 1.63 1.78
CA GLU A 46 -2.93 2.14 0.59
C GLU A 46 -2.03 3.31 0.97
N HIS A 47 -0.77 3.26 0.52
CA HIS A 47 0.19 4.35 0.66
C HIS A 47 0.94 4.43 -0.66
N THR A 48 0.32 5.12 -1.62
CA THR A 48 0.75 5.08 -3.01
C THR A 48 0.94 6.48 -3.58
N ARG A 49 1.55 6.52 -4.75
CA ARG A 49 1.75 7.75 -5.52
C ARG A 49 2.75 8.68 -4.85
N GLY A 50 2.70 9.95 -5.19
CA GLY A 50 3.67 10.92 -4.72
C GLY A 50 4.96 10.86 -5.51
N SER A 51 5.98 11.55 -5.03
CA SER A 51 7.26 11.69 -5.72
C SER A 51 8.43 11.05 -4.98
N SER A 52 8.17 10.32 -3.91
CA SER A 52 9.21 9.71 -3.09
C SER A 52 9.12 8.20 -3.13
N GLY A 53 10.27 7.57 -3.11
CA GLY A 53 10.35 6.16 -2.78
C GLY A 53 10.01 5.94 -1.32
N ARG A 54 9.69 4.71 -0.97
CA ARG A 54 9.33 4.38 0.39
C ARG A 54 9.65 2.93 0.69
N SER A 55 9.83 2.64 1.98
CA SER A 55 9.97 1.29 2.48
C SER A 55 8.82 0.99 3.43
N PHE A 56 8.52 -0.28 3.61
CA PHE A 56 7.51 -0.66 4.56
C PHE A 56 7.88 -1.95 5.27
N GLU A 57 7.33 -2.11 6.46
CA GLU A 57 7.39 -3.36 7.22
C GLU A 57 5.98 -3.75 7.58
N PHE A 58 5.68 -5.02 7.47
CA PHE A 58 4.39 -5.54 7.87
C PHE A 58 4.59 -6.71 8.82
N ASP A 59 4.07 -6.57 10.04
CA ASP A 59 4.11 -7.64 11.02
C ASP A 59 2.88 -8.52 10.85
N VAL A 60 3.08 -9.71 10.34
CA VAL A 60 1.99 -10.63 10.03
C VAL A 60 1.26 -11.09 11.31
N ALA A 61 1.99 -11.21 12.40
CA ALA A 61 1.41 -11.68 13.67
C ALA A 61 0.48 -10.65 14.30
N THR A 62 0.81 -9.37 14.20
CA THR A 62 0.05 -8.30 14.85
C THR A 62 -0.84 -7.52 13.90
N GLY A 63 -0.56 -7.57 12.60
CA GLY A 63 -1.26 -6.75 11.61
C GLY A 63 -0.80 -5.31 11.57
N LEU A 64 0.34 -4.99 12.18
CA LEU A 64 0.88 -3.63 12.18
C LEU A 64 1.68 -3.40 10.91
N ILE A 65 1.37 -2.32 10.20
CA ILE A 65 2.17 -1.88 9.06
C ILE A 65 2.85 -0.55 9.39
N ARG A 66 4.11 -0.44 9.02
CA ARG A 66 4.89 0.78 9.15
C ARG A 66 5.43 1.16 7.79
N VAL A 67 5.18 2.39 7.36
CA VAL A 67 5.67 2.92 6.10
C VAL A 67 6.55 4.12 6.36
N ARG A 68 7.70 4.16 5.70
CA ARG A 68 8.62 5.29 5.78
C ARG A 68 8.93 5.79 4.38
N ALA A 69 8.62 7.05 4.11
CA ALA A 69 9.01 7.70 2.87
C ALA A 69 10.47 8.15 2.98
N VAL A 70 11.17 8.15 1.86
CA VAL A 70 12.55 8.64 1.81
C VAL A 70 12.57 10.12 2.16
N GLY A 71 13.35 10.47 3.18
CA GLY A 71 13.45 11.84 3.65
C GLY A 71 12.22 12.35 4.39
N GLY A 72 11.25 11.49 4.65
CA GLY A 72 10.00 11.88 5.28
C GLY A 72 9.75 11.16 6.60
N ALA A 73 8.61 11.44 7.17
CA ALA A 73 8.17 10.83 8.40
C ALA A 73 7.70 9.40 8.18
N ALA A 74 7.83 8.58 9.20
CA ALA A 74 7.24 7.25 9.20
C ALA A 74 5.80 7.31 9.69
N MET A 75 4.97 6.40 9.22
CA MET A 75 3.62 6.22 9.74
C MET A 75 3.39 4.76 10.08
N GLU A 76 2.49 4.52 11.02
CA GLU A 76 2.09 3.19 11.41
C GLU A 76 0.59 3.08 11.37
N LYS A 77 0.10 1.89 11.05
CA LYS A 77 -1.32 1.60 11.13
C LYS A 77 -1.54 0.17 11.57
N ASP A 78 -2.51 -0.01 12.43
CA ASP A 78 -2.92 -1.34 12.88
C ASP A 78 -4.02 -1.85 11.95
N LEU A 79 -3.72 -2.89 11.21
CA LEU A 79 -4.64 -3.51 10.28
C LEU A 79 -5.27 -4.78 10.83
N SER A 80 -5.07 -5.08 12.12
CA SER A 80 -5.52 -6.35 12.68
C SER A 80 -7.02 -6.57 12.53
N ALA A 81 -7.82 -5.55 12.77
CA ALA A 81 -9.26 -5.65 12.61
C ALA A 81 -9.67 -5.89 11.15
N ALA A 82 -9.08 -5.12 10.24
CA ALA A 82 -9.39 -5.23 8.81
C ALA A 82 -8.98 -6.59 8.24
N LEU A 83 -7.92 -7.18 8.78
CA LEU A 83 -7.39 -8.46 8.34
C LEU A 83 -7.96 -9.65 9.11
N GLY A 84 -8.76 -9.40 10.13
CA GLY A 84 -9.32 -10.47 10.94
C GLY A 84 -8.28 -11.19 11.80
N ILE A 85 -7.21 -10.50 12.18
CA ILE A 85 -6.16 -11.09 13.01
C ILE A 85 -6.63 -11.07 14.46
N LEU A 86 -6.65 -12.27 15.07
CA LEU A 86 -6.95 -12.38 16.50
C LEU A 86 -5.68 -12.08 17.28
N ARG A 87 -5.74 -11.01 18.09
CA ARG A 87 -4.69 -10.72 19.02
C ARG A 87 -4.91 -11.47 20.30
N ARG A 88 -3.90 -12.21 20.73
CA ARG A 88 -3.91 -12.75 22.06
C ARG A 88 -3.61 -11.63 23.04
N ALA A 89 -4.41 -11.52 24.06
CA ALA A 89 -4.10 -10.66 25.18
C ALA A 89 -2.76 -11.11 25.77
N ALA A 90 -1.85 -10.18 25.89
CA ALA A 90 -0.55 -10.49 26.48
C ALA A 90 -0.72 -10.72 27.98
#